data_f92e9c59a2c13973d1ebc3a65c3f0da5
#
_entry.id   f92e9c59a2c13973d1ebc3a65c3f0da5
#
_cell.length_a   1.000
_cell.length_b   1.000
_cell.length_c   1.000
_cell.angle_alpha   90.00
_cell.angle_beta   90.00
_cell.angle_gamma   90.00
#
_symmetry.space_group_name_H-M   'P 1'
#
loop_
_entity.id
_entity.type
_entity.pdbx_description
1 polymer ?
#
loop_
_entity_poly.entity_id
_entity_poly.type
_entity_poly.pdbx_seq_one_letter_code
_entity_poly.pdbx_strand_id
1 'polypeptide(L)'
;MSGSAARLQAIDTVRRFAGPERCFPTDDAPGEIFGKNVFTKLDMQQRLPKTVFRSLMATIENAKPLDPTVADIVASAMKDWAMEKGATHYAHVFYPLTGLTAEKHDSFLEPGGDGSSIAEFAGKTLIQGEPDASSFPNGGLRNTFEARGYTGWDATSPAYILENPNGTTLCIPTVFVSMTGDALDHKTPLLRSQQAMAAQAERVLKLFGHARPDAVVSFAGAEQEYFLIDRSFFLSRPDLYNSGRTLFGAPPPKGQEFDDHYFGAIPERVLAFMHDCERELFKLGIPAKTRHNEVAPGQFELAPMFERSNVAADHQQL
;
A
#
# COMPACT_ATOMS: atom_id res chain seq x y z
N MET A 1 9.91 6.15 38.03
CA MET A 1 8.56 6.71 38.33
C MET A 1 7.57 5.55 38.40
N SER A 2 6.65 5.58 39.35
CA SER A 2 5.59 4.56 39.38
C SER A 2 4.71 4.68 38.15
N GLY A 3 4.12 3.60 37.67
CA GLY A 3 3.22 3.61 36.50
C GLY A 3 2.04 4.59 36.67
N SER A 4 1.65 4.87 37.91
CA SER A 4 0.63 5.87 38.25
C SER A 4 1.08 7.30 37.93
N ALA A 5 2.34 7.66 38.23
CA ALA A 5 2.84 9.00 37.95
C ALA A 5 2.97 9.26 36.45
N ALA A 6 3.45 8.28 35.68
CA ALA A 6 3.52 8.38 34.22
C ALA A 6 2.13 8.53 33.59
N ARG A 7 1.13 7.81 34.09
CA ARG A 7 -0.26 7.93 33.64
C ARG A 7 -0.82 9.33 33.91
N LEU A 8 -0.65 9.87 35.12
CA LEU A 8 -1.11 11.20 35.47
C LEU A 8 -0.43 12.28 34.62
N GLN A 9 0.86 12.14 34.36
CA GLN A 9 1.59 13.05 33.48
C GLN A 9 1.04 13.03 32.07
N ALA A 10 0.76 11.83 31.52
CA ALA A 10 0.17 11.69 30.18
C ALA A 10 -1.22 12.32 30.10
N ILE A 11 -2.08 12.11 31.13
CA ILE A 11 -3.40 12.73 31.22
C ILE A 11 -3.28 14.28 31.26
N ASP A 12 -2.37 14.82 32.05
CA ASP A 12 -2.18 16.26 32.13
C ASP A 12 -1.65 16.84 30.80
N THR A 13 -0.77 16.15 30.15
CA THR A 13 -0.27 16.51 28.80
C THR A 13 -1.42 16.56 27.78
N VAL A 14 -2.28 15.55 27.76
CA VAL A 14 -3.45 15.51 26.86
C VAL A 14 -4.43 16.65 27.18
N ARG A 15 -4.69 16.92 28.45
CA ARG A 15 -5.57 18.03 28.86
C ARG A 15 -5.08 19.41 28.42
N ARG A 16 -3.76 19.60 28.39
CA ARG A 16 -3.12 20.86 28.00
C ARG A 16 -2.82 20.93 26.48
N PHE A 17 -3.02 19.84 25.76
CA PHE A 17 -2.74 19.81 24.34
C PHE A 17 -3.77 20.67 23.59
N ALA A 18 -3.32 21.83 23.14
CA ALA A 18 -3.98 22.58 22.10
C ALA A 18 -3.42 22.05 20.78
N GLY A 19 -4.22 21.34 19.99
CA GLY A 19 -3.83 20.92 18.64
C GLY A 19 -3.40 22.13 17.81
N PRO A 20 -2.57 21.96 16.78
CA PRO A 20 -2.29 23.01 15.84
C PRO A 20 -3.60 23.54 15.26
N GLU A 21 -3.66 24.85 15.04
CA GLU A 21 -4.78 25.48 14.36
C GLU A 21 -4.98 24.78 13.02
N ARG A 22 -6.14 24.17 12.82
CA ARG A 22 -6.40 23.35 11.65
C ARG A 22 -6.76 24.25 10.48
N CYS A 23 -5.83 24.47 9.59
CA CYS A 23 -6.15 24.91 8.24
C CYS A 23 -6.60 23.68 7.46
N PHE A 24 -7.90 23.50 7.32
CA PHE A 24 -8.41 22.59 6.30
C PHE A 24 -8.24 23.32 4.95
N PRO A 25 -7.46 22.76 4.01
CA PRO A 25 -7.56 23.20 2.65
C PRO A 25 -8.98 22.86 2.18
N THR A 26 -9.84 23.85 2.16
CA THR A 26 -11.25 23.70 1.78
C THR A 26 -11.43 23.61 0.27
N ASP A 27 -10.36 23.78 -0.49
CA ASP A 27 -10.42 24.16 -1.89
C ASP A 27 -10.35 22.98 -2.87
N ASP A 28 -9.89 21.81 -2.43
CA ASP A 28 -9.84 20.63 -3.31
C ASP A 28 -11.05 19.73 -3.08
N ALA A 29 -11.96 19.67 -4.05
CA ALA A 29 -13.02 18.68 -4.01
C ALA A 29 -12.43 17.24 -4.05
N PRO A 30 -13.02 16.26 -3.34
CA PRO A 30 -12.51 14.89 -3.34
C PRO A 30 -12.25 14.31 -4.73
N GLY A 31 -13.07 14.66 -5.71
CA GLY A 31 -12.91 14.22 -7.09
C GLY A 31 -11.70 14.84 -7.82
N GLU A 32 -11.18 15.97 -7.35
CA GLU A 32 -10.01 16.63 -7.94
C GLU A 32 -8.69 16.05 -7.42
N ILE A 33 -8.71 15.51 -6.20
CA ILE A 33 -7.53 14.90 -5.59
C ILE A 33 -7.45 13.38 -5.81
N PHE A 34 -8.56 12.74 -6.18
CA PHE A 34 -8.63 11.28 -6.30
C PHE A 34 -7.67 10.76 -7.38
N GLY A 35 -6.76 9.88 -6.97
CA GLY A 35 -5.74 9.30 -7.85
C GLY A 35 -4.65 10.26 -8.29
N LYS A 36 -4.56 11.46 -7.68
CA LYS A 36 -3.54 12.46 -8.03
C LYS A 36 -2.12 11.91 -7.99
N ASN A 37 -1.86 10.97 -7.08
CA ASN A 37 -0.56 10.35 -6.87
C ASN A 37 -0.47 8.93 -7.42
N VAL A 38 -1.37 8.54 -8.32
CA VAL A 38 -1.39 7.22 -8.96
C VAL A 38 -1.06 7.34 -10.43
N PHE A 39 -0.25 6.43 -10.96
CA PHE A 39 -0.03 6.30 -12.40
C PHE A 39 -1.26 5.64 -13.03
N THR A 40 -2.25 6.46 -13.33
CA THR A 40 -3.57 6.02 -13.75
C THR A 40 -3.61 5.52 -15.19
N LYS A 41 -4.69 4.83 -15.55
CA LYS A 41 -4.97 4.45 -16.94
C LYS A 41 -4.99 5.68 -17.88
N LEU A 42 -5.43 6.83 -17.37
CA LEU A 42 -5.42 8.08 -18.13
C LEU A 42 -3.99 8.57 -18.37
N ASP A 43 -3.13 8.54 -17.35
CA ASP A 43 -1.71 8.88 -17.50
C ASP A 43 -1.02 7.96 -18.50
N MET A 44 -1.27 6.65 -18.41
CA MET A 44 -0.76 5.65 -19.35
C MET A 44 -1.21 5.93 -20.78
N GLN A 45 -2.48 6.26 -20.97
CA GLN A 45 -3.05 6.55 -22.29
C GLN A 45 -2.46 7.82 -22.94
N GLN A 46 -2.16 8.82 -22.12
CA GLN A 46 -1.60 10.09 -22.58
C GLN A 46 -0.11 9.99 -22.93
N ARG A 47 0.63 9.12 -22.23
CA ARG A 47 2.09 9.04 -22.29
C ARG A 47 2.63 7.92 -23.17
N LEU A 48 1.82 6.87 -23.37
CA LEU A 48 2.26 5.70 -24.10
C LEU A 48 1.77 5.70 -25.56
N PRO A 49 2.59 5.23 -26.51
CA PRO A 49 2.11 4.92 -27.86
C PRO A 49 0.93 3.97 -27.81
N LYS A 50 -0.03 4.10 -28.73
CA LYS A 50 -1.29 3.31 -28.71
C LYS A 50 -1.07 1.79 -28.68
N THR A 51 -0.02 1.29 -29.34
CA THR A 51 0.32 -0.12 -29.35
C THR A 51 0.82 -0.60 -27.99
N VAL A 52 1.70 0.17 -27.37
CA VAL A 52 2.24 -0.11 -26.02
C VAL A 52 1.13 -0.03 -24.97
N PHE A 53 0.28 1.00 -25.02
CA PHE A 53 -0.87 1.12 -24.14
C PHE A 53 -1.80 -0.09 -24.22
N ARG A 54 -2.12 -0.57 -25.45
CA ARG A 54 -2.96 -1.77 -25.60
C ARG A 54 -2.29 -3.04 -25.04
N SER A 55 -0.99 -3.20 -25.24
CA SER A 55 -0.23 -4.32 -24.68
C SER A 55 -0.26 -4.30 -23.15
N LEU A 56 -0.02 -3.14 -22.55
CA LEU A 56 -0.06 -2.95 -21.09
C LEU A 56 -1.48 -3.21 -20.54
N MET A 57 -2.52 -2.71 -21.21
CA MET A 57 -3.90 -3.00 -20.80
C MET A 57 -4.24 -4.48 -20.86
N ALA A 58 -3.75 -5.21 -21.86
CA ALA A 58 -3.93 -6.66 -21.93
C ALA A 58 -3.26 -7.39 -20.77
N THR A 59 -2.12 -6.88 -20.28
CA THR A 59 -1.48 -7.38 -19.06
C THR A 59 -2.35 -7.09 -17.82
N ILE A 60 -2.80 -5.87 -17.66
CA ILE A 60 -3.56 -5.42 -16.47
C ILE A 60 -4.95 -6.08 -16.40
N GLU A 61 -5.66 -6.14 -17.52
CA GLU A 61 -7.07 -6.58 -17.55
C GLU A 61 -7.21 -8.10 -17.63
N ASN A 62 -6.25 -8.78 -18.26
CA ASN A 62 -6.34 -10.21 -18.53
C ASN A 62 -5.25 -11.04 -17.84
N ALA A 63 -4.49 -10.45 -16.92
CA ALA A 63 -3.38 -11.09 -16.20
C ALA A 63 -2.37 -11.81 -17.14
N LYS A 64 -2.12 -11.22 -18.31
CA LYS A 64 -1.11 -11.73 -19.25
C LYS A 64 0.28 -11.28 -18.81
N PRO A 65 1.33 -12.05 -19.10
CA PRO A 65 2.69 -11.56 -18.90
C PRO A 65 2.91 -10.25 -19.65
N LEU A 66 3.66 -9.33 -19.04
CA LEU A 66 4.09 -8.11 -19.72
C LEU A 66 4.99 -8.50 -20.90
N ASP A 67 4.75 -7.91 -22.05
CA ASP A 67 5.64 -8.03 -23.19
C ASP A 67 6.97 -7.29 -22.91
N PRO A 68 8.11 -7.98 -22.80
CA PRO A 68 9.38 -7.33 -22.49
C PRO A 68 9.80 -6.23 -23.49
N THR A 69 9.29 -6.31 -24.74
CA THR A 69 9.63 -5.35 -25.80
C THR A 69 9.04 -3.96 -25.56
N VAL A 70 8.02 -3.85 -24.70
CA VAL A 70 7.39 -2.56 -24.35
C VAL A 70 7.84 -2.02 -23.01
N ALA A 71 8.60 -2.81 -22.25
CA ALA A 71 8.95 -2.49 -20.87
C ALA A 71 9.75 -1.17 -20.72
N ASP A 72 10.72 -0.93 -21.61
CA ASP A 72 11.53 0.30 -21.58
C ASP A 72 10.67 1.54 -21.82
N ILE A 73 9.70 1.45 -22.74
CA ILE A 73 8.81 2.57 -23.05
C ILE A 73 7.89 2.86 -21.84
N VAL A 74 7.39 1.80 -21.20
CA VAL A 74 6.55 1.94 -20.00
C VAL A 74 7.36 2.52 -18.84
N ALA A 75 8.57 2.02 -18.62
CA ALA A 75 9.45 2.50 -17.56
C ALA A 75 9.82 3.98 -17.75
N SER A 76 10.17 4.38 -18.97
CA SER A 76 10.48 5.79 -19.28
C SER A 76 9.26 6.69 -19.03
N ALA A 77 8.08 6.30 -19.49
CA ALA A 77 6.86 7.08 -19.27
C ALA A 77 6.49 7.19 -17.78
N MET A 78 6.67 6.12 -17.03
CA MET A 78 6.44 6.10 -15.58
C MET A 78 7.44 6.98 -14.84
N LYS A 79 8.73 6.93 -15.19
CA LYS A 79 9.79 7.81 -14.66
C LYS A 79 9.47 9.27 -14.93
N ASP A 80 9.16 9.62 -16.18
CA ASP A 80 8.90 11.00 -16.56
C ASP A 80 7.68 11.55 -15.81
N TRP A 81 6.61 10.77 -15.69
CA TRP A 81 5.46 11.12 -14.86
C TRP A 81 5.82 11.32 -13.38
N ALA A 82 6.64 10.44 -12.83
CA ALA A 82 7.06 10.54 -11.43
C ALA A 82 7.95 11.76 -11.18
N MET A 83 8.88 12.06 -12.08
CA MET A 83 9.75 13.23 -12.00
C MET A 83 8.97 14.54 -12.11
N GLU A 84 7.94 14.62 -12.94
CA GLU A 84 7.02 15.77 -13.00
C GLU A 84 6.30 16.01 -11.65
N LYS A 85 6.13 14.96 -10.85
CA LYS A 85 5.60 15.04 -9.49
C LYS A 85 6.68 15.22 -8.41
N GLY A 86 7.92 15.46 -8.81
CA GLY A 86 9.03 15.73 -7.91
C GLY A 86 9.74 14.49 -7.37
N ALA A 87 9.45 13.29 -7.90
CA ALA A 87 10.17 12.09 -7.49
C ALA A 87 11.62 12.12 -7.97
N THR A 88 12.53 11.78 -7.08
CA THR A 88 13.98 11.63 -7.34
C THR A 88 14.44 10.18 -7.25
N HIS A 89 13.62 9.35 -6.65
CA HIS A 89 13.87 7.93 -6.37
C HIS A 89 12.67 7.09 -6.76
N TYR A 90 12.92 5.81 -6.96
CA TYR A 90 11.91 4.78 -7.08
C TYR A 90 12.14 3.69 -6.03
N ALA A 91 11.08 2.98 -5.67
CA ALA A 91 11.14 1.85 -4.75
C ALA A 91 10.29 0.69 -5.28
N HIS A 92 10.84 -0.51 -5.28
CA HIS A 92 10.07 -1.73 -5.40
C HIS A 92 9.48 -2.05 -4.04
N VAL A 93 8.16 -1.95 -3.93
CA VAL A 93 7.43 -2.17 -2.67
C VAL A 93 6.87 -3.57 -2.65
N PHE A 94 7.17 -4.34 -1.61
CA PHE A 94 6.70 -5.71 -1.45
C PHE A 94 6.41 -6.01 0.03
N TYR A 95 5.70 -7.09 0.29
CA TYR A 95 5.18 -7.46 1.61
C TYR A 95 5.70 -8.84 2.00
N PRO A 96 6.93 -8.93 2.53
CA PRO A 96 7.53 -10.19 2.92
C PRO A 96 6.75 -10.86 4.05
N LEU A 97 6.98 -12.15 4.25
CA LEU A 97 6.28 -12.96 5.26
C LEU A 97 6.46 -12.49 6.72
N THR A 98 7.29 -11.48 6.96
CA THR A 98 7.39 -10.79 8.25
C THR A 98 6.17 -9.96 8.61
N GLY A 99 5.31 -9.64 7.65
CA GLY A 99 4.15 -8.78 7.83
C GLY A 99 4.47 -7.29 7.83
N LEU A 100 5.72 -6.89 7.57
CA LEU A 100 6.13 -5.49 7.42
C LEU A 100 6.33 -5.17 5.94
N THR A 101 5.97 -3.96 5.52
CA THR A 101 6.29 -3.47 4.18
C THR A 101 7.80 -3.35 4.02
N ALA A 102 8.33 -3.85 2.91
CA ALA A 102 9.73 -3.73 2.54
C ALA A 102 9.86 -2.85 1.29
N GLU A 103 10.84 -1.98 1.33
CA GLU A 103 11.16 -1.03 0.25
C GLU A 103 12.67 -0.96 0.07
N LYS A 104 13.09 -0.87 -1.18
CA LYS A 104 14.45 -0.52 -1.54
C LYS A 104 14.41 0.71 -2.44
N HIS A 105 14.94 1.81 -1.96
CA HIS A 105 14.95 3.08 -2.68
C HIS A 105 16.23 3.22 -3.50
N ASP A 106 16.06 3.37 -4.81
CA ASP A 106 17.15 3.64 -5.75
C ASP A 106 16.91 5.00 -6.42
N SER A 107 17.99 5.74 -6.67
CA SER A 107 17.93 7.02 -7.38
C SER A 107 17.69 6.81 -8.88
N PHE A 108 16.94 7.71 -9.51
CA PHE A 108 16.90 7.79 -10.96
C PHE A 108 18.22 8.29 -11.57
N LEU A 109 19.08 8.87 -10.74
CA LEU A 109 20.29 9.53 -11.22
C LEU A 109 21.38 8.51 -11.52
N GLU A 110 21.83 8.50 -12.77
CA GLU A 110 22.99 7.74 -13.21
C GLU A 110 24.12 8.70 -13.63
N PRO A 111 25.38 8.41 -13.26
CA PRO A 111 26.50 9.26 -13.67
C PRO A 111 26.80 9.11 -15.17
N GLY A 112 26.87 10.23 -15.87
CA GLY A 112 27.39 10.28 -17.23
C GLY A 112 28.92 10.14 -17.26
N GLY A 113 29.45 9.50 -18.29
CA GLY A 113 30.89 9.29 -18.43
C GLY A 113 31.73 10.55 -18.61
N ASP A 114 31.12 11.69 -18.84
CA ASP A 114 31.74 13.03 -19.04
C ASP A 114 31.62 13.92 -17.79
N GLY A 115 31.20 13.40 -16.66
CA GLY A 115 30.95 14.15 -15.43
C GLY A 115 29.54 14.79 -15.36
N SER A 116 28.69 14.54 -16.35
CA SER A 116 27.27 14.86 -16.30
C SER A 116 26.48 13.77 -15.55
N SER A 117 25.18 13.97 -15.40
CA SER A 117 24.25 12.94 -14.91
C SER A 117 23.04 12.86 -15.82
N ILE A 118 22.49 11.68 -15.92
CA ILE A 118 21.23 11.41 -16.61
C ILE A 118 20.22 10.81 -15.63
N ALA A 119 18.93 10.98 -15.93
CA ALA A 119 17.89 10.27 -15.19
C ALA A 119 17.45 9.06 -16.01
N GLU A 120 17.71 7.86 -15.47
CA GLU A 120 17.41 6.59 -16.14
C GLU A 120 16.50 5.70 -15.30
N PHE A 121 15.63 4.99 -15.96
CA PHE A 121 14.84 3.91 -15.39
C PHE A 121 14.50 2.93 -16.51
N ALA A 122 15.22 1.83 -16.56
CA ALA A 122 15.12 0.85 -17.63
C ALA A 122 13.95 -0.13 -17.39
N GLY A 123 13.39 -0.66 -18.46
CA GLY A 123 12.34 -1.67 -18.39
C GLY A 123 12.77 -2.94 -17.65
N LYS A 124 14.04 -3.31 -17.72
CA LYS A 124 14.58 -4.41 -16.92
C LYS A 124 14.45 -4.12 -15.42
N THR A 125 14.75 -2.90 -15.01
CA THR A 125 14.65 -2.46 -13.61
C THR A 125 13.17 -2.40 -13.16
N LEU A 126 12.26 -1.98 -14.05
CA LEU A 126 10.83 -2.02 -13.76
C LEU A 126 10.32 -3.44 -13.55
N ILE A 127 10.65 -4.37 -14.47
CA ILE A 127 10.10 -5.72 -14.45
C ILE A 127 10.65 -6.54 -13.31
N GLN A 128 11.95 -6.45 -13.04
CA GLN A 128 12.63 -7.30 -12.09
C GLN A 128 13.67 -6.52 -11.28
N GLY A 129 13.50 -6.54 -9.95
CA GLY A 129 14.52 -6.10 -9.00
C GLY A 129 15.20 -7.31 -8.35
N GLU A 130 16.45 -7.12 -7.96
CA GLU A 130 17.20 -8.08 -7.14
C GLU A 130 17.43 -7.45 -5.77
N PRO A 131 16.53 -7.64 -4.79
CA PRO A 131 16.83 -7.25 -3.43
C PRO A 131 18.02 -8.10 -2.95
N ASP A 132 19.00 -7.46 -2.33
CA ASP A 132 20.13 -8.18 -1.79
C ASP A 132 19.75 -9.03 -0.56
N ALA A 133 20.69 -9.80 -0.03
CA ALA A 133 20.43 -10.68 1.12
C ALA A 133 19.97 -9.91 2.37
N SER A 134 20.22 -8.60 2.47
CA SER A 134 19.78 -7.75 3.58
C SER A 134 18.28 -7.49 3.56
N SER A 135 17.62 -7.66 2.42
CA SER A 135 16.18 -7.56 2.28
C SER A 135 15.42 -8.77 2.86
N PHE A 136 16.12 -9.82 3.27
CA PHE A 136 15.49 -10.97 3.91
C PHE A 136 15.25 -10.74 5.40
N PRO A 137 14.13 -11.26 5.94
CA PRO A 137 13.82 -11.14 7.37
C PRO A 137 14.90 -11.65 8.31
N ASN A 138 15.76 -12.57 7.85
CA ASN A 138 16.80 -13.22 8.62
C ASN A 138 18.18 -12.52 8.52
N GLY A 139 18.24 -11.31 7.98
CA GLY A 139 19.47 -10.52 7.99
C GLY A 139 20.70 -11.20 7.35
N GLY A 140 20.50 -12.04 6.35
CA GLY A 140 21.60 -12.68 5.64
C GLY A 140 22.20 -13.93 6.33
N LEU A 141 21.55 -14.48 7.32
CA LEU A 141 21.95 -15.77 7.91
C LEU A 141 21.88 -16.94 6.93
N ARG A 142 21.26 -16.75 5.78
CA ARG A 142 21.19 -17.73 4.70
C ARG A 142 22.22 -17.36 3.65
N ASN A 143 23.35 -17.97 3.74
CA ASN A 143 24.40 -17.89 2.72
C ASN A 143 24.12 -18.77 1.50
N THR A 144 22.89 -19.07 1.22
CA THR A 144 22.52 -19.92 0.10
C THR A 144 21.99 -19.08 -1.04
N PHE A 145 22.38 -19.46 -2.22
CA PHE A 145 21.90 -18.93 -3.48
C PHE A 145 20.34 -18.96 -3.57
N GLU A 146 19.71 -19.94 -2.97
CA GLU A 146 18.27 -20.08 -2.88
C GLU A 146 17.61 -19.05 -1.96
N ALA A 147 18.40 -18.40 -1.12
CA ALA A 147 17.89 -17.37 -0.21
C ALA A 147 17.75 -16.00 -0.88
N ARG A 148 18.26 -15.81 -2.09
CA ARG A 148 18.01 -14.60 -2.87
C ARG A 148 16.60 -14.65 -3.43
N GLY A 149 15.85 -13.59 -3.17
CA GLY A 149 14.56 -13.37 -3.79
C GLY A 149 14.66 -12.39 -4.95
N TYR A 150 13.67 -12.44 -5.79
CA TYR A 150 13.49 -11.53 -6.92
C TYR A 150 12.17 -10.82 -6.73
N THR A 151 12.17 -9.51 -6.90
CA THR A 151 10.93 -8.74 -7.03
C THR A 151 10.50 -8.77 -8.49
N GLY A 152 9.20 -8.94 -8.70
CA GLY A 152 8.61 -8.84 -10.02
C GLY A 152 7.48 -7.80 -10.01
N TRP A 153 7.46 -6.90 -10.99
CA TRP A 153 6.41 -5.91 -11.07
C TRP A 153 5.03 -6.58 -11.21
N ASP A 154 4.11 -6.20 -10.32
CA ASP A 154 2.69 -6.54 -10.47
C ASP A 154 1.97 -5.42 -11.22
N ALA A 155 1.87 -5.54 -12.53
CA ALA A 155 1.20 -4.56 -13.37
C ALA A 155 -0.31 -4.45 -13.10
N THR A 156 -0.92 -5.38 -12.36
CA THR A 156 -2.34 -5.32 -11.97
C THR A 156 -2.60 -4.37 -10.81
N SER A 157 -1.54 -3.95 -10.12
CA SER A 157 -1.56 -2.93 -9.07
C SER A 157 -0.91 -1.65 -9.56
N PRO A 158 -1.56 -0.51 -9.45
CA PRO A 158 -1.02 0.74 -9.98
C PRO A 158 0.21 1.20 -9.21
N ALA A 159 1.22 1.71 -9.92
CA ALA A 159 2.32 2.45 -9.31
C ALA A 159 1.82 3.80 -8.78
N TYR A 160 2.43 4.29 -7.71
CA TYR A 160 1.99 5.50 -7.02
C TYR A 160 3.16 6.32 -6.51
N ILE A 161 2.88 7.58 -6.18
CA ILE A 161 3.83 8.50 -5.57
C ILE A 161 3.58 8.56 -4.07
N LEU A 162 4.65 8.35 -3.31
CA LEU A 162 4.68 8.59 -1.88
C LEU A 162 5.36 9.94 -1.62
N GLU A 163 4.59 10.90 -1.12
CA GLU A 163 5.07 12.20 -0.68
C GLU A 163 5.44 12.14 0.80
N ASN A 164 6.64 12.56 1.14
CA ASN A 164 7.04 12.75 2.53
C ASN A 164 7.92 14.00 2.68
N PRO A 165 8.10 14.53 3.89
CA PRO A 165 8.86 15.77 4.10
C PRO A 165 10.31 15.72 3.60
N ASN A 166 10.88 14.55 3.43
CA ASN A 166 12.28 14.35 3.05
C ASN A 166 12.48 14.03 1.56
N GLY A 167 11.39 13.96 0.80
CA GLY A 167 11.45 13.69 -0.63
C GLY A 167 10.26 12.89 -1.14
N THR A 168 10.19 12.76 -2.43
CA THR A 168 9.12 12.08 -3.15
C THR A 168 9.67 10.85 -3.85
N THR A 169 8.97 9.73 -3.74
CA THR A 169 9.41 8.44 -4.29
C THR A 169 8.32 7.84 -5.17
N LEU A 170 8.69 7.31 -6.32
CA LEU A 170 7.85 6.43 -7.12
C LEU A 170 7.83 5.04 -6.49
N CYS A 171 6.69 4.58 -6.04
CA CYS A 171 6.48 3.26 -5.48
C CYS A 171 5.89 2.30 -6.53
N ILE A 172 6.53 1.16 -6.71
CA ILE A 172 6.17 0.15 -7.71
C ILE A 172 5.75 -1.11 -6.96
N PRO A 173 4.46 -1.48 -6.96
CA PRO A 173 4.00 -2.71 -6.33
C PRO A 173 4.61 -3.94 -6.98
N THR A 174 5.20 -4.82 -6.17
CA THR A 174 5.88 -6.01 -6.65
C THR A 174 5.50 -7.26 -5.87
N VAL A 175 5.69 -8.39 -6.49
CA VAL A 175 5.74 -9.70 -5.84
C VAL A 175 7.18 -10.03 -5.47
N PHE A 176 7.37 -10.92 -4.49
CA PHE A 176 8.68 -11.35 -4.05
C PHE A 176 8.74 -12.87 -4.02
N VAL A 177 9.61 -13.44 -4.84
CA VAL A 177 9.72 -14.89 -5.05
C VAL A 177 11.16 -15.36 -4.98
N SER A 178 11.38 -16.61 -4.58
CA SER A 178 12.69 -17.26 -4.63
C SER A 178 13.10 -17.55 -6.08
N MET A 179 14.35 -17.94 -6.26
CA MET A 179 14.85 -18.37 -7.56
C MET A 179 14.11 -19.63 -8.10
N THR A 180 13.60 -20.47 -7.21
CA THR A 180 12.80 -21.64 -7.53
C THR A 180 11.31 -21.32 -7.72
N GLY A 181 10.92 -20.05 -7.54
CA GLY A 181 9.56 -19.58 -7.68
C GLY A 181 8.69 -19.73 -6.43
N ASP A 182 9.28 -20.07 -5.27
CA ASP A 182 8.53 -20.13 -4.03
C ASP A 182 8.12 -18.72 -3.58
N ALA A 183 6.94 -18.57 -3.02
CA ALA A 183 6.47 -17.31 -2.49
C ALA A 183 7.27 -16.91 -1.24
N LEU A 184 7.83 -15.71 -1.24
CA LEU A 184 8.52 -15.10 -0.10
C LEU A 184 7.75 -13.90 0.48
N ASP A 185 6.55 -13.65 -0.05
CA ASP A 185 5.64 -12.56 0.33
C ASP A 185 4.19 -13.04 0.49
N HIS A 186 3.31 -12.13 0.84
CA HIS A 186 1.88 -12.39 0.95
C HIS A 186 1.13 -12.23 -0.39
N LYS A 187 1.64 -11.42 -1.31
CA LYS A 187 0.98 -11.08 -2.56
C LYS A 187 1.04 -12.24 -3.57
N THR A 188 2.16 -12.92 -3.67
CA THR A 188 2.31 -14.06 -4.60
C THR A 188 1.27 -15.17 -4.35
N PRO A 189 1.04 -15.65 -3.12
CA PRO A 189 -0.02 -16.61 -2.85
C PRO A 189 -1.41 -16.08 -3.22
N LEU A 190 -1.69 -14.81 -2.96
CA LEU A 190 -2.97 -14.18 -3.30
C LEU A 190 -3.20 -14.24 -4.82
N LEU A 191 -2.25 -13.76 -5.62
CA LEU A 191 -2.37 -13.75 -7.08
C LEU A 191 -2.51 -15.17 -7.66
N ARG A 192 -1.74 -16.13 -7.15
CA ARG A 192 -1.82 -17.55 -7.55
C ARG A 192 -3.18 -18.16 -7.19
N SER A 193 -3.71 -17.85 -6.01
CA SER A 193 -5.02 -18.33 -5.59
C SER A 193 -6.15 -17.78 -6.46
N GLN A 194 -6.07 -16.51 -6.85
CA GLN A 194 -7.02 -15.90 -7.79
C GLN A 194 -7.00 -16.58 -9.15
N GLN A 195 -5.82 -16.89 -9.69
CA GLN A 195 -5.69 -17.62 -10.96
C GLN A 195 -6.27 -19.04 -10.85
N ALA A 196 -5.96 -19.76 -9.78
CA ALA A 196 -6.49 -21.10 -9.54
C ALA A 196 -8.02 -21.10 -9.42
N MET A 197 -8.57 -20.13 -8.66
CA MET A 197 -10.01 -19.95 -8.50
C MET A 197 -10.67 -19.63 -9.86
N ALA A 198 -10.11 -18.68 -10.62
CA ALA A 198 -10.63 -18.28 -11.92
C ALA A 198 -10.72 -19.47 -12.88
N ALA A 199 -9.66 -20.29 -12.96
CA ALA A 199 -9.63 -21.48 -13.79
C ALA A 199 -10.74 -22.48 -13.42
N GLN A 200 -11.02 -22.70 -12.14
CA GLN A 200 -12.09 -23.60 -11.73
C GLN A 200 -13.49 -22.98 -11.94
N ALA A 201 -13.65 -21.69 -11.71
CA ALA A 201 -14.90 -20.98 -11.98
C ALA A 201 -15.26 -21.00 -13.47
N GLU A 202 -14.28 -20.83 -14.36
CA GLU A 202 -14.48 -20.97 -15.81
C GLU A 202 -14.95 -22.37 -16.20
N ARG A 203 -14.43 -23.43 -15.55
CA ARG A 203 -14.91 -24.81 -15.79
C ARG A 203 -16.37 -24.95 -15.42
N VAL A 204 -16.80 -24.40 -14.30
CA VAL A 204 -18.21 -24.41 -13.85
C VAL A 204 -19.08 -23.62 -14.82
N LEU A 205 -18.66 -22.42 -15.21
CA LEU A 205 -19.42 -21.58 -16.16
C LEU A 205 -19.65 -22.27 -17.50
N LYS A 206 -18.66 -23.01 -18.02
CA LYS A 206 -18.80 -23.82 -19.24
C LYS A 206 -19.89 -24.89 -19.10
N LEU A 207 -20.04 -25.51 -17.92
CA LEU A 207 -21.10 -26.49 -17.67
C LEU A 207 -22.51 -25.84 -17.69
N PHE A 208 -22.60 -24.54 -17.37
CA PHE A 208 -23.83 -23.76 -17.45
C PHE A 208 -24.06 -23.12 -18.83
N GLY A 209 -23.26 -23.48 -19.84
CA GLY A 209 -23.42 -23.02 -21.21
C GLY A 209 -22.74 -21.68 -21.54
N HIS A 210 -21.95 -21.10 -20.63
CA HIS A 210 -21.13 -19.93 -20.90
C HIS A 210 -19.87 -20.33 -21.65
N ALA A 211 -19.91 -20.29 -22.98
CA ALA A 211 -18.85 -20.84 -23.83
C ALA A 211 -17.49 -20.14 -23.68
N ARG A 212 -17.47 -18.85 -23.38
CA ARG A 212 -16.26 -18.02 -23.21
C ARG A 212 -16.51 -16.89 -22.22
N PRO A 213 -16.30 -17.07 -20.91
CA PRO A 213 -16.22 -15.93 -20.03
C PRO A 213 -14.97 -15.11 -20.39
N ASP A 214 -15.10 -13.79 -20.49
CA ASP A 214 -13.96 -12.90 -20.83
C ASP A 214 -12.88 -12.94 -19.76
N ALA A 215 -13.28 -12.94 -18.50
CA ALA A 215 -12.44 -13.17 -17.33
C ALA A 215 -13.30 -13.48 -16.11
N VAL A 216 -12.77 -14.31 -15.21
CA VAL A 216 -13.35 -14.50 -13.87
C VAL A 216 -12.39 -13.92 -12.86
N VAL A 217 -12.85 -12.96 -12.09
CA VAL A 217 -12.07 -12.27 -11.07
C VAL A 217 -12.76 -12.33 -9.72
N SER A 218 -11.99 -12.41 -8.64
CA SER A 218 -12.52 -12.31 -7.29
C SER A 218 -12.52 -10.86 -6.84
N PHE A 219 -13.52 -10.52 -6.04
CA PHE A 219 -13.63 -9.22 -5.38
C PHE A 219 -13.64 -9.41 -3.87
N ALA A 220 -13.21 -8.38 -3.15
CA ALA A 220 -13.26 -8.32 -1.69
C ALA A 220 -13.71 -6.94 -1.23
N GLY A 221 -14.54 -6.90 -0.19
CA GLY A 221 -14.82 -5.72 0.60
C GLY A 221 -14.04 -5.85 1.90
N ALA A 222 -12.94 -5.13 1.99
CA ALA A 222 -12.09 -5.14 3.17
C ALA A 222 -12.47 -4.01 4.12
N GLU A 223 -12.25 -4.21 5.40
CA GLU A 223 -12.45 -3.24 6.47
C GLU A 223 -11.14 -3.08 7.22
N GLN A 224 -10.74 -1.83 7.45
CA GLN A 224 -9.58 -1.52 8.27
C GLN A 224 -10.05 -1.06 9.64
N GLU A 225 -9.92 -1.94 10.62
CA GLU A 225 -10.20 -1.64 12.01
C GLU A 225 -8.93 -1.23 12.76
N TYR A 226 -9.03 -0.23 13.60
CA TYR A 226 -7.87 0.32 14.31
C TYR A 226 -8.25 0.97 15.64
N PHE A 227 -7.27 1.04 16.54
CA PHE A 227 -7.38 1.79 17.78
C PHE A 227 -6.62 3.11 17.69
N LEU A 228 -7.24 4.21 18.06
CA LEU A 228 -6.57 5.50 18.20
C LEU A 228 -6.22 5.74 19.67
N ILE A 229 -4.97 6.13 19.87
CA ILE A 229 -4.46 6.54 21.17
C ILE A 229 -3.77 7.89 21.08
N ASP A 230 -3.83 8.69 22.13
CA ASP A 230 -3.08 9.92 22.18
C ASP A 230 -1.58 9.69 22.09
N ARG A 231 -0.89 10.49 21.27
CA ARG A 231 0.56 10.40 21.09
C ARG A 231 1.34 10.48 22.40
N SER A 232 0.86 11.27 23.38
CA SER A 232 1.48 11.35 24.71
C SER A 232 1.40 10.03 25.48
N PHE A 233 0.31 9.29 25.35
CA PHE A 233 0.21 7.93 25.91
C PHE A 233 1.12 6.96 25.19
N PHE A 234 1.18 7.00 23.87
CA PHE A 234 2.10 6.20 23.07
C PHE A 234 3.55 6.41 23.52
N LEU A 235 4.00 7.67 23.59
CA LEU A 235 5.37 8.02 23.98
C LEU A 235 5.73 7.68 25.44
N SER A 236 4.73 7.53 26.31
CA SER A 236 4.94 7.11 27.72
C SER A 236 4.95 5.59 27.89
N ARG A 237 4.75 4.82 26.83
CA ARG A 237 4.69 3.36 26.84
C ARG A 237 5.89 2.76 26.10
N PRO A 238 6.91 2.23 26.83
CA PRO A 238 8.11 1.67 26.21
C PRO A 238 7.83 0.51 25.25
N ASP A 239 6.82 -0.30 25.51
CA ASP A 239 6.39 -1.39 24.64
C ASP A 239 5.83 -0.88 23.31
N LEU A 240 4.97 0.14 23.33
CA LEU A 240 4.43 0.73 22.11
C LEU A 240 5.50 1.45 21.30
N TYR A 241 6.34 2.25 21.97
CA TYR A 241 7.38 3.04 21.31
C TYR A 241 8.47 2.15 20.65
N ASN A 242 8.90 1.08 21.35
CA ASN A 242 10.00 0.25 20.88
C ASN A 242 9.56 -0.92 19.98
N SER A 243 8.35 -1.44 20.14
CA SER A 243 7.89 -2.62 19.40
C SER A 243 6.67 -2.39 18.51
N GLY A 244 6.05 -1.20 18.57
CA GLY A 244 4.84 -0.89 17.82
C GLY A 244 3.58 -1.63 18.28
N ARG A 245 3.65 -2.38 19.40
CA ARG A 245 2.54 -3.16 19.92
C ARG A 245 2.54 -3.21 21.44
N THR A 246 1.40 -3.55 22.04
CA THR A 246 1.26 -3.82 23.46
C THR A 246 1.93 -5.14 23.83
N LEU A 247 2.89 -5.10 24.74
CA LEU A 247 3.57 -6.29 25.28
C LEU A 247 3.16 -6.57 26.72
N PHE A 248 2.77 -5.55 27.46
CA PHE A 248 2.33 -5.67 28.86
C PHE A 248 1.25 -4.60 29.15
N GLY A 249 0.48 -4.86 30.17
CA GLY A 249 -0.62 -3.98 30.61
C GLY A 249 -1.78 -4.77 31.17
N ALA A 250 -2.78 -4.07 31.66
CA ALA A 250 -4.06 -4.67 32.06
C ALA A 250 -5.03 -4.64 30.85
N PRO A 251 -5.98 -5.58 30.78
CA PRO A 251 -7.08 -5.49 29.85
C PRO A 251 -7.90 -4.22 30.11
N PRO A 252 -8.62 -3.68 29.11
CA PRO A 252 -9.51 -2.54 29.31
C PRO A 252 -10.60 -2.91 30.34
N PRO A 253 -11.13 -1.92 31.08
CA PRO A 253 -12.21 -2.15 32.06
C PRO A 253 -13.51 -2.60 31.41
N LYS A 254 -13.66 -2.40 30.12
CA LYS A 254 -14.81 -2.75 29.30
C LYS A 254 -14.34 -3.29 27.96
N GLY A 255 -14.92 -4.41 27.55
CA GLY A 255 -14.65 -5.03 26.25
C GLY A 255 -15.75 -4.71 25.24
N GLN A 256 -16.20 -5.73 24.53
CA GLN A 256 -17.20 -5.63 23.46
C GLN A 256 -18.63 -5.92 23.97
N GLU A 257 -18.81 -6.01 25.28
CA GLU A 257 -20.11 -6.32 25.87
C GLU A 257 -21.12 -5.21 25.56
N PHE A 258 -22.31 -5.63 25.19
CA PHE A 258 -23.48 -4.77 24.92
C PHE A 258 -23.41 -3.87 23.67
N ASP A 259 -22.37 -3.98 22.85
CA ASP A 259 -22.20 -3.21 21.61
C ASP A 259 -22.38 -1.67 21.76
N ASP A 260 -22.11 -1.16 22.96
CA ASP A 260 -22.48 0.19 23.37
C ASP A 260 -21.62 1.32 22.72
N HIS A 261 -20.51 0.96 22.06
CA HIS A 261 -19.71 1.89 21.26
C HIS A 261 -20.07 1.85 19.78
N TYR A 262 -20.51 0.72 19.29
CA TYR A 262 -20.83 0.50 17.87
C TYR A 262 -21.90 1.47 17.33
N PHE A 263 -22.95 1.70 18.08
CA PHE A 263 -24.04 2.60 17.71
C PHE A 263 -23.84 4.05 18.16
N GLY A 264 -22.66 4.40 18.67
CA GLY A 264 -22.34 5.73 19.14
C GLY A 264 -22.00 6.71 18.00
N ALA A 265 -22.03 8.01 18.29
CA ALA A 265 -21.48 9.00 17.38
C ALA A 265 -19.95 8.96 17.41
N ILE A 266 -19.33 9.20 16.25
CA ILE A 266 -17.86 9.33 16.15
C ILE A 266 -17.43 10.60 16.88
N PRO A 267 -16.50 10.54 17.84
CA PRO A 267 -16.00 11.74 18.53
C PRO A 267 -15.36 12.73 17.53
N GLU A 268 -15.57 14.01 17.75
CA GLU A 268 -15.14 15.08 16.83
C GLU A 268 -13.66 14.99 16.45
N ARG A 269 -12.76 14.77 17.42
CA ARG A 269 -11.32 14.66 17.13
C ARG A 269 -10.95 13.41 16.31
N VAL A 270 -11.72 12.32 16.45
CA VAL A 270 -11.55 11.09 15.66
C VAL A 270 -12.05 11.33 14.25
N LEU A 271 -13.22 11.97 14.12
CA LEU A 271 -13.77 12.34 12.81
C LEU A 271 -12.81 13.24 12.02
N ALA A 272 -12.14 14.17 12.72
CA ALA A 272 -11.13 15.01 12.10
C ALA A 272 -9.92 14.20 11.59
N PHE A 273 -9.42 13.24 12.37
CA PHE A 273 -8.38 12.31 11.92
C PHE A 273 -8.84 11.52 10.69
N MET A 274 -10.04 10.94 10.75
CA MET A 274 -10.59 10.16 9.63
C MET A 274 -10.69 11.01 8.36
N HIS A 275 -11.07 12.27 8.48
CA HIS A 275 -11.14 13.20 7.35
C HIS A 275 -9.78 13.45 6.72
N ASP A 276 -8.76 13.71 7.53
CA ASP A 276 -7.40 13.95 7.05
C ASP A 276 -6.83 12.67 6.38
N CYS A 277 -7.03 11.51 7.03
CA CYS A 277 -6.62 10.22 6.49
C CYS A 277 -7.29 9.91 5.15
N GLU A 278 -8.59 10.11 5.05
CA GLU A 278 -9.35 9.89 3.82
C GLU A 278 -8.84 10.73 2.64
N ARG A 279 -8.42 11.98 2.89
CA ARG A 279 -7.84 12.83 1.84
C ARG A 279 -6.51 12.28 1.33
N GLU A 280 -5.65 11.79 2.21
CA GLU A 280 -4.40 11.14 1.80
C GLU A 280 -4.67 9.83 1.03
N LEU A 281 -5.63 9.03 1.48
CA LEU A 281 -6.06 7.83 0.76
C LEU A 281 -6.62 8.16 -0.63
N PHE A 282 -7.38 9.23 -0.78
CA PHE A 282 -7.87 9.68 -2.09
C PHE A 282 -6.75 10.04 -3.05
N LYS A 283 -5.69 10.71 -2.60
CA LYS A 283 -4.51 10.98 -3.44
C LYS A 283 -3.89 9.67 -3.99
N LEU A 284 -3.91 8.62 -3.18
CA LEU A 284 -3.42 7.28 -3.56
C LEU A 284 -4.45 6.45 -4.35
N GLY A 285 -5.60 7.04 -4.69
CA GLY A 285 -6.65 6.36 -5.44
C GLY A 285 -7.41 5.31 -4.62
N ILE A 286 -7.27 5.33 -3.29
CA ILE A 286 -8.00 4.43 -2.40
C ILE A 286 -9.37 5.04 -2.11
N PRO A 287 -10.47 4.39 -2.55
CA PRO A 287 -11.81 4.95 -2.43
C PRO A 287 -12.40 4.71 -1.03
N ALA A 288 -11.82 5.33 0.00
CA ALA A 288 -12.36 5.28 1.36
C ALA A 288 -13.84 5.73 1.33
N LYS A 289 -14.73 4.92 1.89
CA LYS A 289 -16.19 5.14 1.77
C LYS A 289 -16.86 5.27 3.12
N THR A 290 -16.49 4.43 4.07
CA THR A 290 -17.16 4.33 5.37
C THR A 290 -16.24 4.74 6.48
N ARG A 291 -16.78 5.50 7.42
CA ARG A 291 -16.18 5.83 8.72
C ARG A 291 -17.13 5.35 9.79
N HIS A 292 -16.65 4.59 10.74
CA HIS A 292 -17.52 3.99 11.74
C HIS A 292 -16.82 3.82 13.10
N ASN A 293 -17.63 3.79 14.16
CA ASN A 293 -17.19 3.27 15.45
C ASN A 293 -17.26 1.76 15.41
N GLU A 294 -16.27 1.09 15.99
CA GLU A 294 -16.30 -0.33 16.22
C GLU A 294 -16.71 -0.70 17.64
N VAL A 295 -16.88 -1.99 17.87
CA VAL A 295 -17.52 -2.52 19.07
C VAL A 295 -16.73 -2.22 20.33
N ALA A 296 -15.39 -2.29 20.29
CA ALA A 296 -14.55 -2.03 21.44
C ALA A 296 -14.34 -0.53 21.68
N PRO A 297 -14.20 -0.09 22.94
CA PRO A 297 -13.88 1.29 23.26
C PRO A 297 -12.60 1.78 22.58
N GLY A 298 -12.70 2.86 21.81
CA GLY A 298 -11.57 3.43 21.06
C GLY A 298 -11.19 2.69 19.79
N GLN A 299 -11.98 1.71 19.37
CA GLN A 299 -11.85 1.03 18.08
C GLN A 299 -12.71 1.74 17.04
N PHE A 300 -12.14 1.92 15.87
CA PHE A 300 -12.76 2.62 14.73
C PHE A 300 -12.47 1.87 13.45
N GLU A 301 -13.26 2.18 12.43
CA GLU A 301 -13.17 1.58 11.11
C GLU A 301 -13.04 2.64 10.01
N LEU A 302 -12.22 2.33 9.01
CA LEU A 302 -12.28 2.91 7.68
C LEU A 302 -12.44 1.77 6.68
N ALA A 303 -13.47 1.83 5.84
CA ALA A 303 -13.70 0.83 4.82
C ALA A 303 -13.65 1.46 3.43
N PRO A 304 -12.78 0.97 2.53
CA PRO A 304 -12.79 1.36 1.12
C PRO A 304 -13.94 0.67 0.39
N MET A 305 -14.23 1.15 -0.80
CA MET A 305 -15.16 0.47 -1.69
C MET A 305 -14.62 -0.92 -2.07
N PHE A 306 -15.55 -1.82 -2.27
CA PHE A 306 -15.36 -3.15 -2.82
C PHE A 306 -14.59 -3.12 -4.16
N GLU A 307 -13.52 -3.90 -4.28
CA GLU A 307 -12.63 -3.91 -5.43
C GLU A 307 -12.08 -5.33 -5.70
N ARG A 308 -11.36 -5.54 -6.80
CA ARG A 308 -10.64 -6.79 -7.07
C ARG A 308 -9.76 -7.15 -5.87
N SER A 309 -9.73 -8.44 -5.52
CA SER A 309 -9.10 -8.87 -4.26
C SER A 309 -7.64 -8.47 -4.10
N ASN A 310 -6.86 -8.43 -5.19
CA ASN A 310 -5.46 -7.97 -5.16
C ASN A 310 -5.36 -6.46 -4.90
N VAL A 311 -6.23 -5.66 -5.53
CA VAL A 311 -6.27 -4.20 -5.33
C VAL A 311 -6.81 -3.88 -3.93
N ALA A 312 -7.84 -4.60 -3.47
CA ALA A 312 -8.35 -4.47 -2.10
C ALA A 312 -7.27 -4.80 -1.06
N ALA A 313 -6.43 -5.80 -1.31
CA ALA A 313 -5.30 -6.11 -0.44
C ALA A 313 -4.26 -4.98 -0.42
N ASP A 314 -3.93 -4.38 -1.57
CA ASP A 314 -3.03 -3.22 -1.64
C ASP A 314 -3.59 -2.02 -0.88
N HIS A 315 -4.91 -1.76 -0.98
CA HIS A 315 -5.57 -0.70 -0.20
C HIS A 315 -5.43 -0.89 1.32
N GLN A 316 -5.34 -2.14 1.79
CA GLN A 316 -5.15 -2.43 3.20
C GLN A 316 -3.68 -2.34 3.66
N GLN A 317 -2.75 -2.42 2.72
CA GLN A 317 -1.32 -2.32 3.01
C GLN A 317 -0.81 -0.87 3.01
N LEU A 318 -1.44 0.01 2.23
CA LEU A 318 -1.15 1.44 2.16
C LEU A 318 -1.81 2.23 3.28
#